data_3f43ccfe48b490230500ec601122b3da
#
_entry.id   3f43ccfe48b490230500ec601122b3da
#
_cell.length_a   1.000
_cell.length_b   1.000
_cell.length_c   1.000
_cell.angle_alpha   90.00
_cell.angle_beta   90.00
_cell.angle_gamma   90.00
#
_symmetry.space_group_name_H-M   'P 1'
#
loop_
_entity.id
_entity.type
_entity.pdbx_description
1 polymer ?
#
loop_
_entity_poly.entity_id
_entity_poly.type
_entity_poly.pdbx_seq_one_letter_code
_entity_poly.pdbx_strand_id
1 'polypeptide(L)'
;ENTPYAVTRGAMQNNYYVTFYWEGALNYNRTFGDHSVTALALFNQRENIKGTAFPYHSQGVVGRVTYDYKHKYLLECNLGYTGSEQFSPENRYGFFPSVAIGWVPSQERFWKEAMPWWSKLKIRYSDGLVGSDSGSRWLYFSDYVKGGDSYIYEGAAANAVAQWEEARKRDLGIVMGWLNNRLTLNLVLFDEKR
;
A
#
# COMPACT_ATOMS: atom_id res chain seq x y z
N GLU A 1 -27.32 -37.73 -47.89
CA GLU A 1 -26.19 -37.94 -46.96
C GLU A 1 -26.52 -37.19 -45.67
N ASN A 2 -26.94 -37.94 -44.63
CA ASN A 2 -27.14 -37.39 -43.28
C ASN A 2 -25.78 -37.33 -42.58
N THR A 3 -25.21 -36.16 -42.49
CA THR A 3 -24.07 -35.89 -41.59
C THR A 3 -24.59 -35.96 -40.14
N PRO A 4 -24.09 -36.87 -39.28
CA PRO A 4 -24.51 -36.90 -37.91
C PRO A 4 -24.08 -35.61 -37.22
N TYR A 5 -25.03 -34.97 -36.54
CA TYR A 5 -24.74 -33.81 -35.70
C TYR A 5 -23.79 -34.22 -34.54
N ALA A 6 -22.55 -33.82 -34.62
CA ALA A 6 -21.62 -33.95 -33.51
C ALA A 6 -21.94 -32.87 -32.47
N VAL A 7 -22.50 -33.28 -31.34
CA VAL A 7 -22.64 -32.42 -30.17
C VAL A 7 -21.24 -32.29 -29.54
N THR A 8 -20.54 -31.25 -29.88
CA THR A 8 -19.28 -30.93 -29.19
C THR A 8 -19.64 -30.36 -27.82
N ARG A 9 -19.32 -31.09 -26.75
CA ARG A 9 -19.33 -30.52 -25.40
C ARG A 9 -18.25 -29.47 -25.35
N GLY A 10 -18.61 -28.19 -25.47
CA GLY A 10 -17.75 -27.10 -25.11
C GLY A 10 -17.44 -27.20 -23.62
N ALA A 11 -16.17 -27.13 -23.26
CA ALA A 11 -15.81 -27.02 -21.85
C ALA A 11 -16.51 -25.77 -21.29
N MET A 12 -17.36 -25.95 -20.26
CA MET A 12 -17.87 -24.83 -19.50
C MET A 12 -16.66 -24.13 -18.88
N GLN A 13 -16.30 -22.99 -19.42
CA GLN A 13 -15.35 -22.11 -18.75
C GLN A 13 -16.07 -21.47 -17.57
N ASN A 14 -15.79 -21.97 -16.37
CA ASN A 14 -16.26 -21.36 -15.13
C ASN A 14 -15.48 -20.05 -14.91
N ASN A 15 -15.90 -18.98 -15.60
CA ASN A 15 -15.34 -17.63 -15.46
C ASN A 15 -16.05 -16.88 -14.30
N TYR A 16 -15.98 -17.41 -13.10
CA TYR A 16 -16.43 -16.66 -11.93
C TYR A 16 -15.21 -16.05 -11.21
N TYR A 17 -15.43 -14.90 -10.62
CA TYR A 17 -14.46 -14.20 -9.77
C TYR A 17 -15.13 -13.89 -8.44
N VAL A 18 -14.54 -14.38 -7.36
CA VAL A 18 -15.01 -14.14 -5.99
C VAL A 18 -13.88 -13.52 -5.20
N THR A 19 -14.17 -12.41 -4.53
CA THR A 19 -13.28 -11.80 -3.55
C THR A 19 -13.96 -11.84 -2.20
N PHE A 20 -13.30 -12.45 -1.24
CA PHE A 20 -13.65 -12.34 0.17
C PHE A 20 -12.64 -11.41 0.85
N TYR A 21 -13.16 -10.39 1.54
CA TYR A 21 -12.35 -9.43 2.29
C TYR A 21 -12.97 -9.19 3.66
N TRP A 22 -12.15 -9.21 4.68
CA TRP A 22 -12.54 -8.75 6.00
C TRP A 22 -11.41 -7.97 6.67
N GLU A 23 -11.79 -7.07 7.56
CA GLU A 23 -10.85 -6.30 8.35
C GLU A 23 -11.37 -6.09 9.77
N GLY A 24 -10.44 -5.94 10.70
CA GLY A 24 -10.71 -5.52 12.06
C GLY A 24 -9.81 -4.35 12.42
N ALA A 25 -10.37 -3.26 12.95
CA ALA A 25 -9.63 -2.08 13.31
C ALA A 25 -9.91 -1.60 14.72
N LEU A 26 -8.86 -1.21 15.43
CA LEU A 26 -8.90 -0.52 16.71
C LEU A 26 -8.43 0.92 16.51
N ASN A 27 -9.27 1.86 16.91
CA ASN A 27 -8.98 3.29 16.83
C ASN A 27 -8.90 3.88 18.23
N TYR A 28 -7.86 4.65 18.48
CA TYR A 28 -7.69 5.42 19.69
C TYR A 28 -7.51 6.89 19.31
N ASN A 29 -8.25 7.79 19.94
CA ASN A 29 -8.12 9.22 19.74
C ASN A 29 -8.29 9.92 21.09
N ARG A 30 -7.29 10.70 21.48
CA ARG A 30 -7.35 11.46 22.73
C ARG A 30 -6.53 12.74 22.66
N THR A 31 -7.10 13.80 23.25
CA THR A 31 -6.43 15.08 23.43
C THR A 31 -6.16 15.31 24.91
N PHE A 32 -4.93 15.66 25.26
CA PHE A 32 -4.44 15.97 26.61
C PHE A 32 -3.92 17.40 26.63
N GLY A 33 -4.76 18.37 26.94
CA GLY A 33 -4.40 19.77 26.86
C GLY A 33 -3.98 20.17 25.45
N ASP A 34 -2.70 20.49 25.26
CA ASP A 34 -2.14 20.91 23.96
C ASP A 34 -1.65 19.74 23.08
N HIS A 35 -1.76 18.50 23.57
CA HIS A 35 -1.29 17.29 22.92
C HIS A 35 -2.46 16.48 22.36
N SER A 36 -2.43 16.13 21.08
CA SER A 36 -3.38 15.23 20.47
C SER A 36 -2.68 13.99 19.95
N VAL A 37 -3.19 12.82 20.31
CA VAL A 37 -2.67 11.52 19.90
C VAL A 37 -3.77 10.74 19.23
N THR A 38 -3.48 10.21 18.03
CA THR A 38 -4.34 9.19 17.43
C THR A 38 -3.54 7.94 17.16
N ALA A 39 -4.15 6.79 17.34
CA ALA A 39 -3.55 5.51 16.99
C ALA A 39 -4.57 4.62 16.27
N LEU A 40 -4.10 3.88 15.30
CA LEU A 40 -4.85 2.88 14.56
C LEU A 40 -4.04 1.59 14.56
N ALA A 41 -4.68 0.48 14.90
CA ALA A 41 -4.19 -0.85 14.63
C ALA A 41 -5.23 -1.58 13.79
N LEU A 42 -4.83 -2.10 12.64
CA LEU A 42 -5.72 -2.74 11.68
C LEU A 42 -5.12 -4.09 11.26
N PHE A 43 -5.96 -5.12 11.22
CA PHE A 43 -5.66 -6.38 10.56
C PHE A 43 -6.65 -6.59 9.41
N ASN A 44 -6.15 -7.03 8.26
CA ASN A 44 -6.98 -7.37 7.12
C ASN A 44 -6.56 -8.70 6.49
N GLN A 45 -7.51 -9.33 5.83
CA GLN A 45 -7.27 -10.51 5.02
C GLN A 45 -8.13 -10.46 3.77
N ARG A 46 -7.54 -10.84 2.65
CA ARG A 46 -8.23 -10.95 1.36
C ARG A 46 -7.97 -12.32 0.75
N GLU A 47 -9.02 -12.90 0.19
CA GLU A 47 -8.97 -14.10 -0.63
C GLU A 47 -9.58 -13.79 -2.00
N ASN A 48 -8.90 -14.16 -3.06
CA ASN A 48 -9.36 -14.02 -4.43
C ASN A 48 -9.41 -15.38 -5.12
N ILE A 49 -10.56 -15.75 -5.61
CA ILE A 49 -10.81 -16.99 -6.33
C ILE A 49 -11.19 -16.64 -7.77
N LYS A 50 -10.52 -17.23 -8.75
CA LYS A 50 -10.81 -17.01 -10.18
C LYS A 50 -10.97 -18.37 -10.86
N GLY A 51 -12.22 -18.72 -11.22
CA GLY A 51 -12.52 -19.95 -11.91
C GLY A 51 -12.06 -21.18 -11.12
N THR A 52 -11.30 -22.06 -11.77
CA THR A 52 -10.71 -23.27 -11.17
C THR A 52 -9.29 -23.08 -10.66
N ALA A 53 -8.75 -21.85 -10.71
CA ALA A 53 -7.42 -21.55 -10.20
C ALA A 53 -7.37 -21.65 -8.66
N PHE A 54 -6.18 -21.93 -8.13
CA PHE A 54 -5.96 -21.91 -6.69
C PHE A 54 -6.32 -20.53 -6.11
N PRO A 55 -6.98 -20.48 -4.94
CA PRO A 55 -7.24 -19.24 -4.25
C PRO A 55 -5.93 -18.49 -3.99
N TYR A 56 -6.01 -17.17 -4.02
CA TYR A 56 -4.89 -16.29 -3.69
C TYR A 56 -5.20 -15.53 -2.41
N HIS A 57 -4.33 -15.66 -1.42
CA HIS A 57 -4.50 -15.01 -0.14
C HIS A 57 -3.47 -13.90 0.06
N SER A 58 -3.92 -12.80 0.64
CA SER A 58 -3.07 -11.77 1.20
C SER A 58 -3.60 -11.33 2.55
N GLN A 59 -2.70 -11.01 3.48
CA GLN A 59 -3.06 -10.53 4.80
C GLN A 59 -2.08 -9.46 5.27
N GLY A 60 -2.54 -8.58 6.16
CA GLY A 60 -1.70 -7.51 6.64
C GLY A 60 -2.07 -7.01 8.01
N VAL A 61 -1.06 -6.52 8.71
CA VAL A 61 -1.20 -5.73 9.93
C VAL A 61 -0.70 -4.33 9.64
N VAL A 62 -1.50 -3.32 9.97
CA VAL A 62 -1.15 -1.91 9.81
C VAL A 62 -1.24 -1.23 11.16
N GLY A 63 -0.19 -0.54 11.54
CA GLY A 63 -0.15 0.36 12.68
C GLY A 63 0.06 1.79 12.22
N ARG A 64 -0.69 2.74 12.76
CA ARG A 64 -0.47 4.17 12.56
C ARG A 64 -0.56 4.89 13.89
N VAL A 65 0.38 5.78 14.15
CA VAL A 65 0.33 6.69 15.29
C VAL A 65 0.59 8.10 14.77
N THR A 66 -0.31 9.02 15.11
CA THR A 66 -0.12 10.44 14.86
C THR A 66 -0.05 11.21 16.16
N TYR A 67 0.82 12.19 16.20
CA TYR A 67 0.98 13.09 17.32
C TYR A 67 0.98 14.53 16.84
N ASP A 68 0.21 15.36 17.50
CA ASP A 68 0.08 16.79 17.23
C ASP A 68 0.30 17.56 18.52
N TYR A 69 1.22 18.53 18.51
CA TYR A 69 1.45 19.44 19.60
C TYR A 69 1.09 20.87 19.20
N LYS A 70 0.03 21.41 19.79
CA LYS A 70 -0.46 22.79 19.56
C LYS A 70 -0.75 23.12 18.09
N HIS A 71 -0.99 22.11 17.26
CA HIS A 71 -1.10 22.25 15.81
C HIS A 71 0.14 22.88 15.13
N LYS A 72 1.28 22.82 15.83
CA LYS A 72 2.57 23.36 15.38
C LYS A 72 3.52 22.27 14.93
N TYR A 73 3.63 21.22 15.71
CA TYR A 73 4.53 20.09 15.50
C TYR A 73 3.71 18.82 15.29
N LEU A 74 3.92 18.21 14.16
CA LEU A 74 3.18 17.05 13.72
C LEU A 74 4.16 15.90 13.52
N LEU A 75 3.82 14.72 14.02
CA LEU A 75 4.56 13.48 13.82
C LEU A 75 3.58 12.39 13.40
N GLU A 76 3.92 11.62 12.39
CA GLU A 76 3.18 10.43 11.99
C GLU A 76 4.16 9.29 11.77
N CYS A 77 3.84 8.13 12.36
CA CYS A 77 4.56 6.88 12.15
C CYS A 77 3.57 5.85 11.63
N ASN A 78 3.92 5.18 10.54
CA ASN A 78 3.14 4.09 9.98
C ASN A 78 4.02 2.83 9.91
N LEU A 79 3.43 1.70 10.23
CA LEU A 79 4.05 0.38 10.15
C LEU A 79 3.12 -0.52 9.35
N GLY A 80 3.59 -1.06 8.25
CA GLY A 80 2.90 -2.07 7.47
C GLY A 80 3.66 -3.39 7.53
N TYR A 81 2.98 -4.47 7.88
CA TYR A 81 3.51 -5.83 7.80
C TYR A 81 2.52 -6.66 6.99
N THR A 82 2.88 -6.96 5.74
CA THR A 82 1.96 -7.55 4.78
C THR A 82 2.54 -8.84 4.23
N GLY A 83 1.69 -9.87 4.18
CA GLY A 83 2.00 -11.17 3.59
C GLY A 83 1.20 -11.38 2.31
N SER A 84 1.86 -11.91 1.28
CA SER A 84 1.29 -12.24 -0.02
C SER A 84 1.72 -13.64 -0.45
N GLU A 85 0.76 -14.47 -0.88
CA GLU A 85 1.05 -15.80 -1.44
C GLU A 85 1.70 -15.76 -2.82
N GLN A 86 1.95 -14.57 -3.34
CA GLN A 86 2.76 -14.35 -4.53
C GLN A 86 4.18 -14.92 -4.37
N PHE A 87 4.69 -14.90 -3.15
CA PHE A 87 6.07 -15.26 -2.81
C PHE A 87 6.16 -16.57 -2.04
N SER A 88 7.34 -17.19 -2.06
CA SER A 88 7.64 -18.37 -1.28
C SER A 88 7.41 -18.14 0.22
N PRO A 89 7.19 -19.17 1.03
CA PRO A 89 6.95 -19.01 2.47
C PRO A 89 8.01 -18.17 3.20
N GLU A 90 9.26 -18.23 2.76
CA GLU A 90 10.41 -17.51 3.35
C GLU A 90 10.37 -16.00 3.03
N ASN A 91 9.89 -15.63 1.81
CA ASN A 91 9.86 -14.26 1.31
C ASN A 91 8.45 -13.64 1.32
N ARG A 92 7.48 -14.34 1.92
CA ARG A 92 6.06 -14.00 1.87
C ARG A 92 5.73 -12.67 2.53
N TYR A 93 6.41 -12.33 3.64
CA TYR A 93 6.11 -11.17 4.45
C TYR A 93 7.09 -10.03 4.20
N GLY A 94 6.54 -8.84 3.92
CA GLY A 94 7.30 -7.60 3.83
C GLY A 94 6.98 -6.64 4.97
N PHE A 95 7.98 -5.88 5.43
CA PHE A 95 7.85 -4.86 6.46
C PHE A 95 8.11 -3.47 5.85
N PHE A 96 7.10 -2.60 5.91
CA PHE A 96 7.08 -1.30 5.24
C PHE A 96 6.84 -0.17 6.23
N PRO A 97 7.88 0.31 6.90
CA PRO A 97 7.77 1.44 7.82
C PRO A 97 7.78 2.77 7.06
N SER A 98 7.08 3.77 7.62
CA SER A 98 7.21 5.16 7.19
C SER A 98 7.08 6.13 8.34
N VAL A 99 7.76 7.26 8.23
CA VAL A 99 7.69 8.37 9.18
C VAL A 99 7.47 9.67 8.45
N ALA A 100 6.64 10.53 9.02
CA ALA A 100 6.46 11.88 8.53
C ALA A 100 6.52 12.87 9.69
N ILE A 101 7.17 13.99 9.47
CA ILE A 101 7.23 15.12 10.38
C ILE A 101 6.69 16.36 9.72
N GLY A 102 6.05 17.21 10.50
CA GLY A 102 5.49 18.47 10.02
C GLY A 102 5.71 19.58 11.03
N TRP A 103 6.02 20.74 10.52
CA TRP A 103 6.12 21.96 11.31
C TRP A 103 5.27 23.06 10.66
N VAL A 104 4.56 23.81 11.50
CA VAL A 104 3.69 24.91 11.07
C VAL A 104 4.22 26.23 11.65
N PRO A 105 5.26 26.83 11.05
CA PRO A 105 5.86 28.09 11.53
C PRO A 105 4.82 29.19 11.69
N SER A 106 3.80 29.25 10.83
CA SER A 106 2.76 30.26 10.89
C SER A 106 1.90 30.25 12.19
N GLN A 107 1.98 29.18 12.99
CA GLN A 107 1.34 29.11 14.31
C GLN A 107 2.26 29.63 15.44
N GLU A 108 3.52 29.90 15.17
CA GLU A 108 4.45 30.48 16.14
C GLU A 108 4.21 31.97 16.38
N ARG A 109 4.47 32.45 17.59
CA ARG A 109 4.27 33.85 17.94
C ARG A 109 5.16 34.77 17.11
N PHE A 110 6.44 34.42 16.98
CA PHE A 110 7.40 35.20 16.23
C PHE A 110 6.99 35.41 14.76
N TRP A 111 6.32 34.38 14.16
CA TRP A 111 5.86 34.46 12.78
C TRP A 111 4.68 35.42 12.63
N LYS A 112 3.69 35.30 13.53
CA LYS A 112 2.50 36.13 13.52
C LYS A 112 2.82 37.61 13.71
N GLU A 113 3.87 37.90 14.50
CA GLU A 113 4.34 39.28 14.75
C GLU A 113 5.18 39.82 13.58
N ALA A 114 6.06 39.00 12.98
CA ALA A 114 6.97 39.43 11.92
C ALA A 114 6.31 39.47 10.52
N MET A 115 5.39 38.57 10.25
CA MET A 115 4.81 38.38 8.90
C MET A 115 3.29 38.19 8.92
N PRO A 116 2.50 39.20 9.34
CA PRO A 116 1.04 39.08 9.48
C PRO A 116 0.31 38.85 8.14
N TRP A 117 0.92 39.25 7.03
CA TRP A 117 0.39 39.02 5.67
C TRP A 117 0.58 37.60 5.14
N TRP A 118 1.46 36.81 5.78
CA TRP A 118 1.69 35.42 5.43
C TRP A 118 0.87 34.50 6.34
N SER A 119 -0.33 34.17 5.89
CA SER A 119 -1.36 33.53 6.71
C SER A 119 -1.06 32.08 7.07
N LYS A 120 -0.34 31.35 6.21
CA LYS A 120 -0.05 29.95 6.42
C LYS A 120 1.34 29.57 5.86
N LEU A 121 2.12 28.92 6.70
CA LEU A 121 3.31 28.18 6.28
C LEU A 121 3.32 26.85 7.00
N LYS A 122 3.41 25.73 6.23
CA LYS A 122 3.59 24.38 6.75
C LYS A 122 4.70 23.72 5.95
N ILE A 123 5.67 23.16 6.64
CA ILE A 123 6.75 22.37 6.07
C ILE A 123 6.52 20.94 6.53
N ARG A 124 6.64 19.97 5.63
CA ARG A 124 6.52 18.56 5.92
C ARG A 124 7.62 17.77 5.23
N TYR A 125 8.09 16.74 5.90
CA TYR A 125 9.01 15.76 5.35
C TYR A 125 8.50 14.36 5.66
N SER A 126 8.59 13.46 4.70
CA SER A 126 8.28 12.04 4.90
C SER A 126 9.34 11.16 4.25
N ASP A 127 9.60 10.03 4.88
CA ASP A 127 10.47 8.96 4.38
C ASP A 127 9.80 7.61 4.69
N GLY A 128 9.66 6.76 3.70
CA GLY A 128 9.01 5.49 3.89
C GLY A 128 9.38 4.46 2.83
N LEU A 129 9.20 3.20 3.20
CA LEU A 129 9.28 2.06 2.30
C LEU A 129 7.87 1.65 1.86
N VAL A 130 7.74 1.33 0.58
CA VAL A 130 6.51 0.79 -0.02
C VAL A 130 6.88 -0.51 -0.72
N GLY A 131 6.15 -1.57 -0.42
CA GLY A 131 6.27 -2.85 -1.09
C GLY A 131 5.22 -3.03 -2.18
N SER A 132 5.58 -3.72 -3.24
CA SER A 132 4.67 -4.16 -4.29
C SER A 132 4.82 -5.66 -4.50
N ASP A 133 3.70 -6.37 -4.58
CA ASP A 133 3.61 -7.77 -4.96
C ASP A 133 3.12 -7.94 -6.40
N SER A 134 3.26 -6.90 -7.22
CA SER A 134 2.87 -6.93 -8.64
C SER A 134 3.73 -7.92 -9.43
N GLY A 135 3.09 -8.77 -10.22
CA GLY A 135 3.79 -9.75 -11.05
C GLY A 135 2.94 -10.98 -11.36
N SER A 136 3.57 -11.98 -11.97
CA SER A 136 2.93 -13.25 -12.24
C SER A 136 2.77 -14.05 -10.95
N ARG A 137 1.62 -14.71 -10.80
CA ARG A 137 1.36 -15.56 -9.62
C ARG A 137 2.27 -16.78 -9.63
N TRP A 138 2.63 -17.24 -8.43
CA TRP A 138 3.28 -18.53 -8.21
C TRP A 138 4.65 -18.65 -8.87
N LEU A 139 5.39 -17.55 -9.03
CA LEU A 139 6.72 -17.53 -9.63
C LEU A 139 7.71 -18.51 -8.98
N TYR A 140 7.49 -18.90 -7.75
CA TYR A 140 8.34 -19.82 -7.02
C TYR A 140 8.02 -21.32 -7.28
N PHE A 141 7.00 -21.62 -8.12
CA PHE A 141 6.74 -22.96 -8.64
C PHE A 141 7.17 -23.08 -10.09
N SER A 142 7.68 -24.27 -10.47
CA SER A 142 7.84 -24.61 -11.88
C SER A 142 6.48 -24.83 -12.51
N ASP A 143 6.26 -24.24 -13.68
CA ASP A 143 5.07 -24.46 -14.49
C ASP A 143 5.30 -25.64 -15.44
N TYR A 144 4.33 -26.54 -15.48
CA TYR A 144 4.35 -27.69 -16.39
C TYR A 144 3.19 -27.61 -17.37
N VAL A 145 3.54 -27.52 -18.64
CA VAL A 145 2.58 -27.36 -19.73
C VAL A 145 2.39 -28.67 -20.47
N LYS A 146 1.13 -29.08 -20.66
CA LYS A 146 0.80 -30.25 -21.51
C LYS A 146 0.87 -29.84 -22.97
N GLY A 147 1.80 -30.43 -23.71
CA GLY A 147 1.96 -30.28 -25.14
C GLY A 147 1.29 -31.40 -25.91
N GLY A 148 0.09 -31.13 -26.45
CA GLY A 148 -0.70 -32.14 -27.13
C GLY A 148 -1.19 -33.27 -26.19
N ASP A 149 -1.35 -34.47 -26.73
CA ASP A 149 -1.85 -35.61 -25.95
C ASP A 149 -0.75 -36.48 -25.32
N SER A 150 0.51 -36.24 -25.65
CA SER A 150 1.59 -37.23 -25.41
C SER A 150 2.78 -36.76 -24.59
N TYR A 151 2.94 -35.47 -24.30
CA TYR A 151 4.11 -34.98 -23.55
C TYR A 151 3.81 -33.81 -22.64
N ILE A 152 4.56 -33.72 -21.56
CA ILE A 152 4.57 -32.61 -20.61
C ILE A 152 5.97 -32.03 -20.67
N TYR A 153 6.07 -30.70 -20.75
CA TYR A 153 7.33 -30.00 -20.70
C TYR A 153 7.29 -28.88 -19.64
N GLU A 154 8.45 -28.58 -19.10
CA GLU A 154 8.60 -27.48 -18.16
C GLU A 154 8.46 -26.16 -18.91
N GLY A 155 7.54 -25.30 -18.43
CA GLY A 155 7.30 -23.97 -18.95
C GLY A 155 8.26 -22.95 -18.35
N ALA A 156 7.77 -22.06 -17.50
CA ALA A 156 8.60 -21.11 -16.76
C ALA A 156 9.31 -21.81 -15.61
N ALA A 157 10.64 -21.64 -15.53
CA ALA A 157 11.42 -22.16 -14.40
C ALA A 157 11.02 -21.45 -13.10
N ALA A 158 11.03 -22.18 -11.99
CA ALA A 158 10.75 -21.63 -10.67
C ALA A 158 11.77 -20.56 -10.29
N ASN A 159 11.27 -19.43 -9.78
CA ASN A 159 12.08 -18.39 -9.16
C ASN A 159 11.86 -18.38 -7.64
N ALA A 160 12.56 -19.24 -6.92
CA ALA A 160 12.44 -19.37 -5.47
C ALA A 160 12.91 -18.12 -4.70
N VAL A 161 13.69 -17.24 -5.33
CA VAL A 161 14.21 -16.00 -4.73
C VAL A 161 13.33 -14.78 -5.02
N ALA A 162 12.18 -14.97 -5.67
CA ALA A 162 11.22 -13.88 -5.88
C ALA A 162 10.81 -13.28 -4.52
N GLN A 163 10.90 -11.94 -4.42
CA GLN A 163 10.62 -11.19 -3.21
C GLN A 163 9.88 -9.89 -3.54
N TRP A 164 9.42 -9.19 -2.51
CA TRP A 164 8.79 -7.89 -2.64
C TRP A 164 9.67 -6.90 -3.43
N GLU A 165 9.05 -6.20 -4.36
CA GLU A 165 9.67 -5.03 -4.96
C GLU A 165 9.55 -3.87 -3.96
N GLU A 166 10.68 -3.36 -3.49
CA GLU A 166 10.71 -2.29 -2.51
C GLU A 166 11.05 -0.97 -3.16
N ALA A 167 10.25 0.05 -2.88
CA ALA A 167 10.51 1.42 -3.28
C ALA A 167 10.63 2.30 -2.03
N ARG A 168 11.76 3.00 -1.89
CA ARG A 168 11.93 4.04 -0.89
C ARG A 168 11.47 5.37 -1.45
N LYS A 169 10.50 5.99 -0.76
CA LYS A 169 9.92 7.27 -1.15
C LYS A 169 10.22 8.31 -0.10
N ARG A 170 10.69 9.48 -0.56
CA ARG A 170 10.97 10.64 0.26
C ARG A 170 10.28 11.84 -0.33
N ASP A 171 9.58 12.59 0.51
CA ASP A 171 8.86 13.78 0.09
C ASP A 171 9.17 14.94 1.01
N LEU A 172 9.48 16.11 0.43
CA LEU A 172 9.56 17.38 1.11
C LEU A 172 8.46 18.29 0.56
N GLY A 173 7.51 18.66 1.40
CA GLY A 173 6.38 19.51 1.02
C GLY A 173 6.39 20.83 1.76
N ILE A 174 6.11 21.92 1.05
CA ILE A 174 5.95 23.27 1.60
C ILE A 174 4.59 23.79 1.15
N VAL A 175 3.74 24.11 2.11
CA VAL A 175 2.43 24.71 1.87
C VAL A 175 2.45 26.14 2.36
N MET A 176 2.20 27.09 1.48
CA MET A 176 2.18 28.52 1.75
C MET A 176 0.79 29.10 1.46
N GLY A 177 0.36 30.03 2.27
CA GLY A 177 -0.92 30.74 2.10
C GLY A 177 -0.78 32.22 2.44
N TRP A 178 -1.32 33.08 1.59
CA TRP A 178 -1.30 34.52 1.74
C TRP A 178 -2.71 35.12 1.67
N LEU A 179 -2.85 36.36 2.11
CA LEU A 179 -4.10 37.13 2.06
C LEU A 179 -5.29 36.37 2.70
N ASN A 180 -5.12 35.89 3.92
CA ASN A 180 -6.11 35.05 4.62
C ASN A 180 -6.46 33.76 3.85
N ASN A 181 -5.43 33.10 3.31
CA ASN A 181 -5.53 31.87 2.50
C ASN A 181 -6.33 32.02 1.18
N ARG A 182 -6.49 33.24 0.65
CA ARG A 182 -7.08 33.43 -0.69
C ARG A 182 -6.13 32.96 -1.80
N LEU A 183 -4.82 33.07 -1.56
CA LEU A 183 -3.80 32.54 -2.45
C LEU A 183 -3.05 31.43 -1.71
N THR A 184 -3.00 30.24 -2.27
CA THR A 184 -2.27 29.10 -1.72
C THR A 184 -1.32 28.50 -2.75
N LEU A 185 -0.10 28.18 -2.32
CA LEU A 185 0.91 27.48 -3.12
C LEU A 185 1.33 26.21 -2.38
N ASN A 186 1.35 25.10 -3.08
CA ASN A 186 1.87 23.83 -2.57
C ASN A 186 3.01 23.36 -3.46
N LEU A 187 4.20 23.27 -2.88
CA LEU A 187 5.39 22.73 -3.54
C LEU A 187 5.73 21.40 -2.93
N VAL A 188 5.98 20.41 -3.77
CA VAL A 188 6.40 19.09 -3.33
C VAL A 188 7.61 18.67 -4.16
N LEU A 189 8.69 18.32 -3.46
CA LEU A 189 9.87 17.68 -4.02
C LEU A 189 9.81 16.21 -3.57
N PHE A 190 9.95 15.31 -4.50
CA PHE A 190 9.93 13.88 -4.22
C PHE A 190 11.13 13.17 -4.83
N ASP A 191 11.59 12.12 -4.14
CA ASP A 191 12.64 11.18 -4.58
C ASP A 191 12.12 9.76 -4.38
N GLU A 192 12.23 8.95 -5.42
CA GLU A 192 11.83 7.53 -5.38
C GLU A 192 12.99 6.68 -5.88
N LYS A 193 13.37 5.69 -5.05
CA LYS A 193 14.39 4.67 -5.40
C LYS A 193 13.77 3.29 -5.28
N ARG A 194 13.90 2.52 -6.34
CA ARG A 194 13.53 1.10 -6.44
C ARG A 194 14.78 0.23 -6.49
#